data_6d14d957e61edfd063e923eefca57168
#
_entry.id   6d14d957e61edfd063e923eefca57168
#
_cell.length_a   1.000
_cell.length_b   1.000
_cell.length_c   1.000
_cell.angle_alpha   90.00
_cell.angle_beta   90.00
_cell.angle_gamma   90.00
#
_symmetry.space_group_name_H-M   'P 1'
#
loop_
_entity.id
_entity.type
_entity.pdbx_description
1 polymer ?
#
loop_
_entity_poly.entity_id
_entity_poly.type
_entity_poly.pdbx_seq_one_letter_code
_entity_poly.pdbx_strand_id
1 'polypeptide(L)'
;CDFFAKVNLKYMHIGLAAFVMIVGLVWIFSVTSVPAADSYNIYETASQAAKGNYSSFNNNSGFYNSDFYSGYSYYNFYPFQLGFVFISEIFYRIFGTDSTMPIQVFNVMCTAAAYIGIVNITRLLFKKRSVEFITILLLAGCFQPVLFCTFVYGNIIGMCFAIWASYFLIKYFQTNKYLLLIPCAVLLVISTLAKYNNLIYLVAFVVMLIIHTIKAKKWQSIAF
;
A
#
# COMPACT_ATOMS: atom_id res chain seq x y z
N CYS A 1 -11.43 17.90 30.61
CA CYS A 1 -12.02 17.55 29.31
C CYS A 1 -12.68 16.18 29.36
N ASP A 2 -13.84 16.09 29.99
CA ASP A 2 -14.55 14.81 30.27
C ASP A 2 -15.17 14.14 29.03
N PHE A 3 -15.32 14.88 27.93
CA PHE A 3 -15.90 14.36 26.69
C PHE A 3 -15.09 13.19 26.12
N PHE A 4 -13.79 13.34 25.98
CA PHE A 4 -12.92 12.30 25.41
C PHE A 4 -12.80 11.05 26.30
N ALA A 5 -13.04 11.18 27.61
CA ALA A 5 -13.04 10.05 28.53
C ALA A 5 -14.24 9.12 28.30
N LYS A 6 -15.39 9.67 27.88
CA LYS A 6 -16.65 8.94 27.67
C LYS A 6 -16.75 8.24 26.32
N VAL A 7 -15.97 8.68 25.31
CA VAL A 7 -16.01 8.11 23.95
C VAL A 7 -15.32 6.74 23.93
N ASN A 8 -15.99 5.72 23.45
CA ASN A 8 -15.38 4.40 23.26
C ASN A 8 -14.63 4.34 21.91
N LEU A 9 -13.32 4.57 21.98
CA LEU A 9 -12.45 4.60 20.80
C LEU A 9 -12.47 3.30 19.99
N LYS A 10 -12.74 2.13 20.62
CA LYS A 10 -12.86 0.86 19.90
C LYS A 10 -13.99 0.90 18.86
N TYR A 11 -15.15 1.43 19.24
CA TYR A 11 -16.27 1.58 18.30
C TYR A 11 -15.98 2.62 17.23
N MET A 12 -15.19 3.65 17.54
CA MET A 12 -14.77 4.63 16.53
C MET A 12 -13.82 4.03 15.49
N HIS A 13 -12.89 3.14 15.88
CA HIS A 13 -12.05 2.41 14.94
C HIS A 13 -12.90 1.55 13.99
N ILE A 14 -13.85 0.79 14.55
CA ILE A 14 -14.77 -0.02 13.76
C ILE A 14 -15.62 0.86 12.84
N GLY A 15 -16.14 1.98 13.39
CA GLY A 15 -16.93 2.95 12.62
C GLY A 15 -16.13 3.58 11.47
N LEU A 16 -14.86 3.94 11.70
CA LEU A 16 -13.99 4.46 10.65
C LEU A 16 -13.74 3.42 9.54
N ALA A 17 -13.41 2.18 9.92
CA ALA A 17 -13.20 1.12 8.95
C ALA A 17 -14.48 0.83 8.15
N ALA A 18 -15.63 0.70 8.81
CA ALA A 18 -16.92 0.48 8.18
C ALA A 18 -17.30 1.64 7.25
N PHE A 19 -17.09 2.89 7.69
CA PHE A 19 -17.35 4.09 6.88
C PHE A 19 -16.51 4.07 5.59
N VAL A 20 -15.20 3.84 5.68
CA VAL A 20 -14.32 3.78 4.52
C VAL A 20 -14.71 2.63 3.59
N MET A 21 -15.04 1.46 4.15
CA MET A 21 -15.50 0.30 3.36
C MET A 21 -16.79 0.62 2.60
N ILE A 22 -17.80 1.18 3.28
CA ILE A 22 -19.09 1.49 2.66
C ILE A 22 -18.92 2.55 1.58
N VAL A 23 -18.28 3.68 1.89
CA VAL A 23 -18.08 4.78 0.92
C VAL A 23 -17.21 4.32 -0.24
N GLY A 24 -16.14 3.56 0.02
CA GLY A 24 -15.26 3.02 -1.01
C GLY A 24 -15.96 2.04 -1.93
N LEU A 25 -16.75 1.11 -1.40
CA LEU A 25 -17.54 0.17 -2.20
C LEU A 25 -18.60 0.91 -3.04
N VAL A 26 -19.35 1.84 -2.43
CA VAL A 26 -20.30 2.68 -3.18
C VAL A 26 -19.58 3.40 -4.32
N TRP A 27 -18.40 3.97 -4.07
CA TRP A 27 -17.62 4.69 -5.06
C TRP A 27 -17.23 3.78 -6.23
N ILE A 28 -16.57 2.65 -5.97
CA ILE A 28 -16.08 1.76 -7.04
C ILE A 28 -17.21 1.11 -7.86
N PHE A 29 -18.41 0.92 -7.27
CA PHE A 29 -19.57 0.40 -7.99
C PHE A 29 -20.35 1.50 -8.75
N SER A 30 -20.18 2.77 -8.36
CA SER A 30 -20.87 3.89 -9.02
C SER A 30 -20.05 4.51 -10.15
N VAL A 31 -18.73 4.29 -10.16
CA VAL A 31 -17.80 4.92 -11.13
C VAL A 31 -17.19 3.85 -12.03
N THR A 32 -17.44 3.96 -13.33
CA THR A 32 -16.73 3.13 -14.31
C THR A 32 -15.33 3.70 -14.52
N SER A 33 -14.32 2.97 -14.05
CA SER A 33 -12.92 3.34 -14.24
C SER A 33 -12.28 2.40 -15.27
N VAL A 34 -11.73 2.98 -16.32
CA VAL A 34 -10.97 2.25 -17.35
C VAL A 34 -9.48 2.56 -17.13
N PRO A 35 -8.61 1.53 -17.06
CA PRO A 35 -7.18 1.74 -17.03
C PRO A 35 -6.72 2.58 -18.23
N ALA A 36 -5.83 3.54 -18.01
CA ALA A 36 -5.27 4.39 -19.04
C ALA A 36 -3.76 4.61 -18.82
N ALA A 37 -3.03 4.94 -19.85
CA ALA A 37 -1.58 5.17 -19.81
C ALA A 37 -0.85 3.97 -19.16
N ASP A 38 0.02 4.23 -18.19
CA ASP A 38 0.79 3.20 -17.49
C ASP A 38 -0.08 2.11 -16.85
N SER A 39 -1.23 2.49 -16.30
CA SER A 39 -2.14 1.52 -15.67
C SER A 39 -2.77 0.57 -16.69
N TYR A 40 -2.95 1.01 -17.94
CA TYR A 40 -3.40 0.16 -19.04
C TYR A 40 -2.34 -0.89 -19.39
N ASN A 41 -1.07 -0.49 -19.53
CA ASN A 41 0.01 -1.42 -19.83
C ASN A 41 0.13 -2.51 -18.75
N ILE A 42 0.03 -2.12 -17.48
CA ILE A 42 0.06 -3.07 -16.36
C ILE A 42 -1.16 -4.02 -16.42
N TYR A 43 -2.35 -3.46 -16.61
CA TYR A 43 -3.59 -4.23 -16.71
C TYR A 43 -3.54 -5.25 -17.83
N GLU A 44 -3.20 -4.81 -19.05
CA GLU A 44 -3.13 -5.67 -20.23
C GLU A 44 -2.12 -6.79 -20.03
N THR A 45 -0.91 -6.46 -19.61
CA THR A 45 0.16 -7.44 -19.39
C THR A 45 -0.23 -8.46 -18.32
N ALA A 46 -0.76 -8.02 -17.19
CA ALA A 46 -1.18 -8.90 -16.10
C ALA A 46 -2.35 -9.81 -16.51
N SER A 47 -3.31 -9.28 -17.27
CA SER A 47 -4.44 -10.04 -17.79
C SER A 47 -4.02 -11.11 -18.79
N GLN A 48 -3.11 -10.78 -19.71
CA GLN A 48 -2.54 -11.73 -20.67
C GLN A 48 -1.68 -12.81 -19.98
N ALA A 49 -0.84 -12.40 -19.03
CA ALA A 49 -0.01 -13.32 -18.25
C ALA A 49 -0.88 -14.29 -17.44
N ALA A 50 -2.00 -13.85 -16.89
CA ALA A 50 -2.95 -14.69 -16.18
C ALA A 50 -3.54 -15.80 -17.07
N LYS A 51 -3.65 -15.55 -18.38
CA LYS A 51 -4.07 -16.53 -19.40
C LYS A 51 -2.92 -17.39 -19.95
N GLY A 52 -1.69 -17.21 -19.42
CA GLY A 52 -0.50 -17.91 -19.88
C GLY A 52 0.17 -17.28 -21.12
N ASN A 53 -0.29 -16.11 -21.57
CA ASN A 53 0.30 -15.38 -22.67
C ASN A 53 1.29 -14.32 -22.15
N TYR A 54 2.58 -14.56 -22.31
CA TYR A 54 3.66 -13.67 -21.87
C TYR A 54 4.21 -12.77 -22.98
N SER A 55 3.63 -12.80 -24.19
CA SER A 55 4.11 -11.99 -25.33
C SER A 55 3.97 -10.49 -25.08
N SER A 56 2.99 -10.08 -24.27
CA SER A 56 2.75 -8.68 -23.92
C SER A 56 3.90 -8.01 -23.14
N PHE A 57 4.79 -8.78 -22.50
CA PHE A 57 6.01 -8.23 -21.89
C PHE A 57 6.98 -7.65 -22.92
N ASN A 58 6.94 -8.15 -24.15
CA ASN A 58 7.80 -7.73 -25.25
C ASN A 58 7.08 -6.86 -26.28
N ASN A 59 5.76 -6.74 -26.21
CA ASN A 59 4.98 -5.94 -27.15
C ASN A 59 5.11 -4.45 -26.81
N ASN A 60 5.35 -3.65 -27.86
CA ASN A 60 5.16 -2.21 -27.80
C ASN A 60 3.66 -1.96 -27.69
N SER A 61 3.15 -1.65 -26.52
CA SER A 61 1.82 -1.07 -26.39
C SER A 61 1.79 0.20 -27.25
N GLY A 62 0.71 0.43 -28.00
CA GLY A 62 0.57 1.50 -28.99
C GLY A 62 0.83 2.94 -28.53
N PHE A 63 1.34 3.12 -27.31
CA PHE A 63 1.78 4.40 -26.76
C PHE A 63 3.13 4.88 -27.34
N TYR A 64 3.96 3.96 -27.90
CA TYR A 64 5.29 4.25 -28.43
C TYR A 64 5.40 3.93 -29.93
N ASN A 65 4.34 4.21 -30.69
CA ASN A 65 4.34 4.11 -32.17
C ASN A 65 5.21 5.19 -32.85
N SER A 66 6.30 5.63 -32.23
CA SER A 66 7.29 6.44 -32.91
C SER A 66 8.44 5.56 -33.37
N ASP A 67 8.98 5.81 -34.56
CA ASP A 67 10.12 5.10 -35.13
C ASP A 67 11.34 5.06 -34.20
N PHE A 68 11.43 6.04 -33.28
CA PHE A 68 12.50 6.15 -32.30
C PHE A 68 12.47 5.04 -31.21
N TYR A 69 11.27 4.49 -30.89
CA TYR A 69 11.10 3.44 -29.86
C TYR A 69 10.81 2.07 -30.48
N SER A 70 10.92 1.92 -31.79
CA SER A 70 10.71 0.66 -32.48
C SER A 70 11.70 -0.39 -31.96
N GLY A 71 11.20 -1.51 -31.45
CA GLY A 71 11.98 -2.61 -30.89
C GLY A 71 12.14 -2.65 -29.38
N TYR A 72 11.65 -1.65 -28.63
CA TYR A 72 11.67 -1.66 -27.16
C TYR A 72 10.27 -1.85 -26.58
N SER A 73 10.16 -2.67 -25.55
CA SER A 73 8.91 -2.82 -24.80
C SER A 73 8.77 -1.74 -23.71
N TYR A 74 7.54 -1.51 -23.25
CA TYR A 74 7.26 -0.61 -22.12
C TYR A 74 8.15 -0.93 -20.89
N TYR A 75 8.36 -2.22 -20.60
CA TYR A 75 9.13 -2.65 -19.43
C TYR A 75 10.64 -2.53 -19.57
N ASN A 76 11.15 -2.28 -20.76
CA ASN A 76 12.57 -1.92 -20.93
C ASN A 76 12.88 -0.55 -20.32
N PHE A 77 11.89 0.36 -20.36
CA PHE A 77 12.00 1.69 -19.76
C PHE A 77 11.50 1.73 -18.30
N TYR A 78 10.50 0.90 -17.97
CA TYR A 78 9.82 0.90 -16.67
C TYR A 78 9.82 -0.47 -15.99
N PRO A 79 11.00 -1.12 -15.79
CA PRO A 79 11.10 -2.46 -15.22
C PRO A 79 10.53 -2.53 -13.78
N PHE A 80 10.53 -1.41 -13.08
CA PHE A 80 10.00 -1.30 -11.73
C PHE A 80 8.49 -1.47 -11.62
N GLN A 81 7.75 -1.45 -12.74
CA GLN A 81 6.32 -1.74 -12.77
C GLN A 81 6.01 -3.25 -12.71
N LEU A 82 6.97 -4.12 -13.01
CA LEU A 82 6.79 -5.58 -13.02
C LEU A 82 6.31 -6.13 -11.68
N GLY A 83 6.69 -5.50 -10.57
CA GLY A 83 6.22 -5.90 -9.25
C GLY A 83 4.69 -5.80 -9.12
N PHE A 84 4.10 -4.72 -9.64
CA PHE A 84 2.65 -4.57 -9.60
C PHE A 84 1.94 -5.40 -10.69
N VAL A 85 2.58 -5.64 -11.84
CA VAL A 85 2.08 -6.62 -12.84
C VAL A 85 1.92 -7.99 -12.18
N PHE A 86 2.94 -8.46 -11.44
CA PHE A 86 2.89 -9.74 -10.74
C PHE A 86 1.75 -9.81 -9.70
N ILE A 87 1.57 -8.76 -8.90
CA ILE A 87 0.45 -8.70 -7.95
C ILE A 87 -0.89 -8.76 -8.71
N SER A 88 -1.06 -8.01 -9.79
CA SER A 88 -2.28 -7.96 -10.58
C SER A 88 -2.56 -9.31 -11.27
N GLU A 89 -1.53 -9.98 -11.80
CA GLU A 89 -1.62 -11.32 -12.37
C GLU A 89 -2.19 -12.33 -11.36
N ILE A 90 -1.70 -12.30 -10.10
CA ILE A 90 -2.22 -13.17 -9.03
C ILE A 90 -3.73 -12.94 -8.85
N PHE A 91 -4.17 -11.66 -8.81
CA PHE A 91 -5.60 -11.36 -8.68
C PHE A 91 -6.40 -11.91 -9.86
N TYR A 92 -5.96 -11.71 -11.10
CA TYR A 92 -6.68 -12.21 -12.28
C TYR A 92 -6.72 -13.74 -12.33
N ARG A 93 -5.66 -14.43 -11.91
CA ARG A 93 -5.66 -15.89 -11.79
C ARG A 93 -6.62 -16.41 -10.71
N ILE A 94 -6.63 -15.78 -9.53
CA ILE A 94 -7.49 -16.21 -8.42
C ILE A 94 -8.96 -16.00 -8.75
N PHE A 95 -9.31 -14.86 -9.32
CA PHE A 95 -10.71 -14.50 -9.60
C PHE A 95 -11.20 -14.94 -10.98
N GLY A 96 -10.31 -15.48 -11.84
CA GLY A 96 -10.66 -15.97 -13.17
C GLY A 96 -11.30 -14.91 -14.07
N THR A 97 -10.86 -13.66 -13.94
CA THR A 97 -11.49 -12.50 -14.62
C THR A 97 -10.45 -11.52 -15.14
N ASP A 98 -10.81 -10.82 -16.21
CA ASP A 98 -10.05 -9.68 -16.74
C ASP A 98 -10.52 -8.34 -16.11
N SER A 99 -11.53 -8.39 -15.23
CA SER A 99 -12.05 -7.19 -14.58
C SER A 99 -11.05 -6.63 -13.58
N THR A 100 -10.91 -5.31 -13.53
CA THR A 100 -10.13 -4.61 -12.50
C THR A 100 -10.82 -4.58 -11.13
N MET A 101 -12.10 -4.98 -11.07
CA MET A 101 -12.94 -4.90 -9.88
C MET A 101 -12.33 -5.59 -8.64
N PRO A 102 -11.76 -6.81 -8.71
CA PRO A 102 -11.14 -7.43 -7.54
C PRO A 102 -10.02 -6.60 -6.94
N ILE A 103 -9.20 -5.96 -7.78
CA ILE A 103 -8.11 -5.07 -7.31
C ILE A 103 -8.69 -3.79 -6.70
N GLN A 104 -9.75 -3.23 -7.27
CA GLN A 104 -10.43 -2.05 -6.72
C GLN A 104 -11.07 -2.34 -5.36
N VAL A 105 -11.73 -3.49 -5.19
CA VAL A 105 -12.24 -3.93 -3.88
C VAL A 105 -11.10 -4.10 -2.90
N PHE A 106 -9.99 -4.70 -3.32
CA PHE A 106 -8.81 -4.83 -2.45
C PHE A 106 -8.19 -3.47 -2.10
N ASN A 107 -8.20 -2.49 -3.00
CA ASN A 107 -7.82 -1.11 -2.70
C ASN A 107 -8.69 -0.50 -1.59
N VAL A 108 -10.01 -0.73 -1.62
CA VAL A 108 -10.91 -0.26 -0.55
C VAL A 108 -10.54 -0.90 0.79
N MET A 109 -10.29 -2.21 0.82
CA MET A 109 -9.83 -2.92 2.02
C MET A 109 -8.49 -2.36 2.53
N CYS A 110 -7.53 -2.15 1.62
CA CYS A 110 -6.24 -1.56 1.94
C CYS A 110 -6.37 -0.13 2.48
N THR A 111 -7.29 0.68 1.94
CA THR A 111 -7.54 2.05 2.44
C THR A 111 -8.08 2.01 3.87
N ALA A 112 -9.07 1.16 4.14
CA ALA A 112 -9.59 0.98 5.50
C ALA A 112 -8.50 0.49 6.47
N ALA A 113 -7.72 -0.51 6.06
CA ALA A 113 -6.59 -1.03 6.84
C ALA A 113 -5.50 0.03 7.07
N ALA A 114 -5.19 0.86 6.08
CA ALA A 114 -4.23 1.95 6.18
C ALA A 114 -4.67 2.99 7.22
N TYR A 115 -5.95 3.37 7.22
CA TYR A 115 -6.49 4.33 8.20
C TYR A 115 -6.39 3.78 9.63
N ILE A 116 -6.74 2.51 9.83
CA ILE A 116 -6.55 1.85 11.13
C ILE A 116 -5.06 1.77 11.51
N GLY A 117 -4.19 1.54 10.55
CA GLY A 117 -2.74 1.56 10.75
C GLY A 117 -2.25 2.93 11.24
N ILE A 118 -2.69 4.03 10.62
CA ILE A 118 -2.35 5.40 11.02
C ILE A 118 -2.85 5.68 12.45
N VAL A 119 -4.09 5.31 12.79
CA VAL A 119 -4.62 5.50 14.15
C VAL A 119 -3.79 4.70 15.16
N ASN A 120 -3.40 3.47 14.84
CA ASN A 120 -2.55 2.65 15.72
C ASN A 120 -1.15 3.27 15.90
N ILE A 121 -0.54 3.82 14.84
CA ILE A 121 0.74 4.56 14.93
C ILE A 121 0.57 5.78 15.84
N THR A 122 -0.49 6.57 15.64
CA THR A 122 -0.80 7.74 16.47
C THR A 122 -0.92 7.36 17.94
N ARG A 123 -1.62 6.26 18.24
CA ARG A 123 -1.76 5.73 19.60
C ARG A 123 -0.43 5.31 20.22
N LEU A 124 0.47 4.69 19.44
CA LEU A 124 1.81 4.32 19.90
C LEU A 124 2.68 5.54 20.23
N LEU A 125 2.60 6.58 19.39
CA LEU A 125 3.47 7.76 19.50
C LEU A 125 3.03 8.73 20.59
N PHE A 126 1.72 9.04 20.62
CA PHE A 126 1.23 10.15 21.47
C PHE A 126 0.62 9.68 22.79
N LYS A 127 0.13 8.44 22.90
CA LYS A 127 -0.51 7.87 24.10
C LYS A 127 -1.63 8.74 24.70
N LYS A 128 -2.23 9.64 23.90
CA LYS A 128 -3.32 10.57 24.30
C LYS A 128 -4.59 10.27 23.52
N ARG A 129 -5.69 10.00 24.25
CA ARG A 129 -7.00 9.69 23.65
C ARG A 129 -7.53 10.81 22.75
N SER A 130 -7.31 12.07 23.12
CA SER A 130 -7.72 13.23 22.31
C SER A 130 -7.04 13.26 20.94
N VAL A 131 -5.75 12.92 20.87
CA VAL A 131 -5.01 12.88 19.61
C VAL A 131 -5.53 11.74 18.73
N GLU A 132 -5.77 10.56 19.31
CA GLU A 132 -6.36 9.42 18.60
C GLU A 132 -7.74 9.77 18.04
N PHE A 133 -8.61 10.40 18.84
CA PHE A 133 -9.92 10.87 18.41
C PHE A 133 -9.83 11.86 17.23
N ILE A 134 -8.99 12.89 17.35
CA ILE A 134 -8.77 13.88 16.27
C ILE A 134 -8.26 13.20 15.01
N THR A 135 -7.32 12.25 15.12
CA THR A 135 -6.82 11.48 13.97
C THR A 135 -7.94 10.73 13.26
N ILE A 136 -8.85 10.08 14.01
CA ILE A 136 -9.99 9.39 13.42
C ILE A 136 -10.89 10.37 12.64
N LEU A 137 -11.19 11.54 13.19
CA LEU A 137 -12.02 12.55 12.53
C LEU A 137 -11.34 13.08 11.25
N LEU A 138 -10.04 13.36 11.30
CA LEU A 138 -9.28 13.82 10.12
C LEU A 138 -9.26 12.76 9.02
N LEU A 139 -9.08 11.49 9.38
CA LEU A 139 -9.10 10.39 8.43
C LEU A 139 -10.51 10.17 7.84
N ALA A 140 -11.56 10.31 8.64
CA ALA A 140 -12.92 10.24 8.14
C ALA A 140 -13.23 11.34 7.10
N GLY A 141 -12.60 12.51 7.21
CA GLY A 141 -12.68 13.59 6.22
C GLY A 141 -11.69 13.47 5.04
N CYS A 142 -10.76 12.53 5.08
CA CYS A 142 -9.74 12.36 4.04
C CYS A 142 -10.24 11.43 2.93
N PHE A 143 -10.97 11.95 1.97
CA PHE A 143 -11.58 11.15 0.89
C PHE A 143 -10.61 10.79 -0.25
N GLN A 144 -9.48 11.46 -0.38
CA GLN A 144 -8.57 11.25 -1.50
C GLN A 144 -8.16 9.78 -1.70
N PRO A 145 -7.69 9.02 -0.68
CA PRO A 145 -7.37 7.61 -0.86
C PRO A 145 -8.58 6.75 -1.25
N VAL A 146 -9.79 7.11 -0.77
CA VAL A 146 -11.03 6.42 -1.12
C VAL A 146 -11.35 6.61 -2.60
N LEU A 147 -11.22 7.84 -3.12
CA LEU A 147 -11.43 8.14 -4.54
C LEU A 147 -10.40 7.44 -5.43
N PHE A 148 -9.17 7.27 -4.94
CA PHE A 148 -8.12 6.54 -5.64
C PHE A 148 -8.30 5.02 -5.69
N CYS A 149 -9.29 4.45 -5.00
CA CYS A 149 -9.52 3.00 -5.00
C CYS A 149 -9.87 2.45 -6.39
N THR A 150 -10.42 3.29 -7.29
CA THR A 150 -10.68 2.92 -8.70
C THR A 150 -9.43 2.88 -9.56
N PHE A 151 -8.33 3.49 -9.10
CA PHE A 151 -7.09 3.57 -9.85
C PHE A 151 -6.18 2.36 -9.61
N VAL A 152 -6.04 1.53 -10.64
CA VAL A 152 -5.26 0.29 -10.57
C VAL A 152 -3.80 0.55 -10.92
N TYR A 153 -3.01 0.96 -9.92
CA TYR A 153 -1.60 1.34 -10.11
C TYR A 153 -0.69 1.06 -8.89
N GLY A 154 -1.11 0.26 -7.95
CA GLY A 154 -0.33 -0.15 -6.78
C GLY A 154 -0.16 0.89 -5.67
N ASN A 155 -0.60 2.15 -5.87
CA ASN A 155 -0.39 3.24 -4.91
C ASN A 155 -1.05 2.94 -3.55
N ILE A 156 -2.32 2.54 -3.56
CA ILE A 156 -3.11 2.26 -2.34
C ILE A 156 -2.56 1.04 -1.61
N ILE A 157 -2.29 -0.04 -2.36
CA ILE A 157 -1.72 -1.28 -1.80
C ILE A 157 -0.37 -0.96 -1.17
N GLY A 158 0.51 -0.30 -1.93
CA GLY A 158 1.83 0.08 -1.45
C GLY A 158 1.78 0.96 -0.20
N MET A 159 0.91 1.98 -0.17
CA MET A 159 0.69 2.84 0.99
C MET A 159 0.25 2.04 2.22
N CYS A 160 -0.72 1.15 2.07
CA CYS A 160 -1.23 0.33 3.17
C CYS A 160 -0.12 -0.49 3.82
N PHE A 161 0.64 -1.22 3.02
CA PHE A 161 1.71 -2.07 3.52
C PHE A 161 2.88 -1.28 4.11
N ALA A 162 3.21 -0.08 3.56
CA ALA A 162 4.20 0.82 4.14
C ALA A 162 3.78 1.34 5.53
N ILE A 163 2.50 1.69 5.71
CA ILE A 163 1.96 2.15 7.00
C ILE A 163 2.06 1.04 8.05
N TRP A 164 1.68 -0.19 7.71
CA TRP A 164 1.77 -1.30 8.64
C TRP A 164 3.22 -1.72 8.91
N ALA A 165 4.11 -1.66 7.93
CA ALA A 165 5.55 -1.85 8.15
C ALA A 165 6.09 -0.80 9.14
N SER A 166 5.70 0.47 8.99
CA SER A 166 6.04 1.56 9.91
C SER A 166 5.51 1.30 11.33
N TYR A 167 4.28 0.80 11.46
CA TYR A 167 3.71 0.41 12.76
C TYR A 167 4.59 -0.63 13.47
N PHE A 168 4.99 -1.69 12.77
CA PHE A 168 5.81 -2.75 13.35
C PHE A 168 7.21 -2.26 13.71
N LEU A 169 7.81 -1.38 12.89
CA LEU A 169 9.10 -0.77 13.20
C LEU A 169 9.04 0.11 14.46
N ILE A 170 8.02 0.99 14.57
CA ILE A 170 7.83 1.84 15.76
C ILE A 170 7.61 0.98 17.00
N LYS A 171 6.81 -0.08 16.87
CA LYS A 171 6.56 -1.02 17.97
C LYS A 171 7.83 -1.77 18.37
N TYR A 172 8.70 -2.12 17.42
CA TYR A 172 10.03 -2.66 17.70
C TYR A 172 10.87 -1.68 18.53
N PHE A 173 10.93 -0.40 18.16
CA PHE A 173 11.68 0.60 18.91
C PHE A 173 11.19 0.79 20.36
N GLN A 174 9.89 0.56 20.60
CA GLN A 174 9.32 0.65 21.95
C GLN A 174 9.54 -0.60 22.80
N THR A 175 9.59 -1.78 22.17
CA THR A 175 9.59 -3.06 22.90
C THR A 175 10.89 -3.83 22.81
N ASN A 176 11.78 -3.47 21.89
CA ASN A 176 13.01 -4.20 21.52
C ASN A 176 12.80 -5.68 21.16
N LYS A 177 11.58 -6.05 20.69
CA LYS A 177 11.27 -7.43 20.27
C LYS A 177 11.63 -7.63 18.80
N TYR A 178 12.75 -8.31 18.52
CA TYR A 178 13.26 -8.54 17.15
C TYR A 178 12.28 -9.24 16.23
N LEU A 179 11.41 -10.11 16.75
CA LEU A 179 10.36 -10.77 15.96
C LEU A 179 9.42 -9.80 15.23
N LEU A 180 9.32 -8.54 15.68
CA LEU A 180 8.52 -7.51 14.99
C LEU A 180 9.18 -7.01 13.70
N LEU A 181 10.47 -7.24 13.52
CA LEU A 181 11.16 -6.88 12.27
C LEU A 181 10.79 -7.82 11.12
N ILE A 182 10.34 -9.05 11.39
CA ILE A 182 9.90 -9.99 10.37
C ILE A 182 8.66 -9.45 9.62
N PRO A 183 7.52 -9.17 10.29
CA PRO A 183 6.37 -8.59 9.60
C PRO A 183 6.70 -7.21 9.01
N CYS A 184 7.55 -6.40 9.65
CA CYS A 184 8.01 -5.13 9.10
C CYS A 184 8.68 -5.34 7.73
N ALA A 185 9.63 -6.26 7.62
CA ALA A 185 10.35 -6.55 6.38
C ALA A 185 9.43 -7.12 5.29
N VAL A 186 8.59 -8.11 5.64
CA VAL A 186 7.64 -8.72 4.67
C VAL A 186 6.69 -7.67 4.10
N LEU A 187 6.09 -6.84 4.95
CA LEU A 187 5.16 -5.80 4.52
C LEU A 187 5.86 -4.72 3.68
N LEU A 188 7.11 -4.39 4.01
CA LEU A 188 7.90 -3.44 3.22
C LEU A 188 8.24 -4.00 1.84
N VAL A 189 8.56 -5.29 1.70
CA VAL A 189 8.76 -5.96 0.41
C VAL A 189 7.49 -5.89 -0.42
N ILE A 190 6.33 -6.25 0.13
CA ILE A 190 5.04 -6.17 -0.60
C ILE A 190 4.74 -4.72 -1.00
N SER A 191 5.02 -3.76 -0.13
CA SER A 191 4.85 -2.34 -0.40
C SER A 191 5.69 -1.88 -1.59
N THR A 192 6.97 -2.28 -1.66
CA THR A 192 7.90 -1.92 -2.75
C THR A 192 7.57 -2.64 -4.05
N LEU A 193 7.11 -3.90 -3.99
CA LEU A 193 6.59 -4.62 -5.16
C LEU A 193 5.35 -3.94 -5.73
N ALA A 194 4.43 -3.51 -4.87
CA ALA A 194 3.24 -2.78 -5.32
C ALA A 194 3.59 -1.41 -5.93
N LYS A 195 4.53 -0.68 -5.31
CA LYS A 195 4.97 0.64 -5.79
C LYS A 195 6.43 0.86 -5.46
N TYR A 196 7.28 0.85 -6.49
CA TYR A 196 8.73 1.00 -6.35
C TYR A 196 9.16 2.24 -5.56
N ASN A 197 8.44 3.36 -5.69
CA ASN A 197 8.74 4.60 -4.96
C ASN A 197 8.74 4.39 -3.43
N ASN A 198 8.08 3.34 -2.94
CA ASN A 198 8.09 3.00 -1.52
C ASN A 198 9.44 2.45 -1.03
N LEU A 199 10.42 2.25 -1.93
CA LEU A 199 11.81 1.97 -1.56
C LEU A 199 12.38 3.05 -0.64
N ILE A 200 11.86 4.28 -0.68
CA ILE A 200 12.24 5.36 0.22
C ILE A 200 12.01 4.98 1.70
N TYR A 201 10.97 4.18 1.98
CA TYR A 201 10.72 3.68 3.34
C TYR A 201 11.83 2.72 3.79
N LEU A 202 12.37 1.89 2.88
CA LEU A 202 13.50 1.01 3.21
C LEU A 202 14.70 1.82 3.66
N VAL A 203 15.06 2.86 2.90
CA VAL A 203 16.17 3.76 3.26
C VAL A 203 15.93 4.42 4.62
N ALA A 204 14.73 4.97 4.82
CA ALA A 204 14.36 5.60 6.08
C ALA A 204 14.41 4.60 7.25
N PHE A 205 13.94 3.38 7.09
CA PHE A 205 13.93 2.36 8.13
C PHE A 205 15.35 1.91 8.50
N VAL A 206 16.23 1.72 7.49
CA VAL A 206 17.64 1.40 7.73
C VAL A 206 18.32 2.52 8.54
N VAL A 207 18.11 3.78 8.16
CA VAL A 207 18.66 4.93 8.90
C VAL A 207 18.13 4.96 10.34
N MET A 208 16.83 4.76 10.54
CA MET A 208 16.23 4.72 11.89
C MET A 208 16.77 3.55 12.73
N LEU A 209 16.99 2.36 12.14
CA LEU A 209 17.59 1.21 12.82
C LEU A 209 19.03 1.50 13.25
N ILE A 210 19.83 2.11 12.36
CA ILE A 210 21.21 2.54 12.69
C ILE A 210 21.21 3.52 13.86
N ILE A 211 20.38 4.56 13.80
CA ILE A 211 20.28 5.56 14.89
C ILE A 211 19.84 4.88 16.20
N HIS A 212 18.86 3.98 16.16
CA HIS A 212 18.39 3.25 17.32
C HIS A 212 19.51 2.39 17.94
N THR A 213 20.27 1.67 17.11
CA THR A 213 21.39 0.83 17.55
C THR A 213 22.51 1.66 18.17
N ILE A 214 22.87 2.78 17.56
CA ILE A 214 23.89 3.70 18.10
C ILE A 214 23.45 4.23 19.47
N LYS A 215 22.22 4.72 19.60
CA LYS A 215 21.67 5.26 20.86
C LYS A 215 21.57 4.18 21.95
N ALA A 216 21.31 2.93 21.58
CA ALA A 216 21.24 1.82 22.52
C ALA A 216 22.64 1.32 22.97
N LYS A 217 23.76 1.90 22.46
CA LYS A 217 25.14 1.43 22.69
C LYS A 217 25.37 -0.05 22.38
N LYS A 218 24.58 -0.61 21.46
CA LYS A 218 24.63 -2.02 21.08
C LYS A 218 25.50 -2.25 19.83
N TRP A 219 26.67 -1.59 19.75
CA TRP A 219 27.62 -1.80 18.63
C TRP A 219 28.09 -3.24 18.49
N GLN A 220 28.09 -4.00 19.59
CA GLN A 220 28.52 -5.41 19.60
C GLN A 220 27.59 -6.34 18.82
N SER A 221 26.36 -5.92 18.50
CA SER A 221 25.38 -6.74 17.75
C SER A 221 25.41 -6.52 16.23
N ILE A 222 26.30 -5.65 15.72
CA ILE A 222 26.47 -5.38 14.28
C ILE A 222 27.61 -6.21 13.69
N ALA A 223 28.44 -6.83 14.53
CA ALA A 223 29.67 -7.57 14.15
C ALA A 223 29.45 -9.09 13.98
N PHE A 224 28.21 -9.55 13.90
CA PHE A 224 27.82 -10.93 13.60
C PHE A 224 26.86 -10.95 12.37
#